data_0b7c9c51feff22d6473d813077f69bee
#
_entry.id   0b7c9c51feff22d6473d813077f69bee
#
_cell.length_a   1.000
_cell.length_b   1.000
_cell.length_c   1.000
_cell.angle_alpha   90.00
_cell.angle_beta   90.00
_cell.angle_gamma   90.00
#
_symmetry.space_group_name_H-M   'P 1'
#
loop_
_entity.id
_entity.type
_entity.pdbx_description
1 polymer ?
#
loop_
_entity_poly.entity_id
_entity_poly.type
_entity_poly.pdbx_seq_one_letter_code
_entity_poly.pdbx_strand_id
1 'polypeptide(L)'
;MNIEYELKYHQIEENYWWFQARRDMVFRLIQDLKLPHTAAVLEIGCSGGPLLQRLAAVGYSNLTGIDVSEAGVAVARQRGISNVSCMDGAHLDFPDASFDLVVASDVLEHIQDEAQALREWMRVLRPGGQLLVFVPAFQFLWGKHDEVNQHWRRYSAAQLTAALRTAGLQVQRHSYWNVGLFFPTAAVRLLKRLLPADERPAKDDFFATPPLLNTLLRGYISAENRLLQALNAPVGVSVFALARKPA
;
A
#
# COMPACT_ATOMS: atom_id res chain seq x y z
N MET A 1 11.12 13.56 3.72
CA MET A 1 10.25 14.24 2.71
C MET A 1 10.16 15.71 3.07
N ASN A 2 10.03 16.65 2.11
CA ASN A 2 9.85 18.08 2.42
C ASN A 2 8.42 18.28 2.97
N ILE A 3 8.25 19.05 4.06
CA ILE A 3 6.95 19.30 4.74
C ILE A 3 5.89 19.83 3.77
N GLU A 4 6.26 20.72 2.84
CA GLU A 4 5.34 21.28 1.84
C GLU A 4 4.83 20.22 0.85
N TYR A 5 5.70 19.28 0.47
CA TYR A 5 5.35 18.13 -0.36
C TYR A 5 4.41 17.17 0.37
N GLU A 6 4.67 16.93 1.64
CA GLU A 6 3.89 16.06 2.50
C GLU A 6 2.46 16.57 2.71
N LEU A 7 2.31 17.86 2.99
CA LEU A 7 0.98 18.49 3.10
C LEU A 7 0.19 18.41 1.78
N LYS A 8 0.87 18.62 0.65
CA LYS A 8 0.28 18.48 -0.68
C LYS A 8 -0.10 17.03 -0.98
N TYR A 9 0.72 16.07 -0.56
CA TYR A 9 0.45 14.65 -0.71
C TYR A 9 -0.85 14.25 0.02
N HIS A 10 -1.03 14.68 1.28
CA HIS A 10 -2.24 14.41 2.05
C HIS A 10 -3.51 15.02 1.43
N GLN A 11 -3.40 16.19 0.77
CA GLN A 11 -4.53 16.78 0.04
C GLN A 11 -4.89 16.01 -1.23
N ILE A 12 -3.87 15.48 -1.94
CA ILE A 12 -4.04 14.71 -3.17
C ILE A 12 -4.57 13.30 -2.85
N GLU A 13 -4.09 12.68 -1.77
CA GLU A 13 -4.45 11.32 -1.36
C GLU A 13 -5.96 11.11 -1.23
N GLU A 14 -6.71 12.11 -0.80
CA GLU A 14 -8.15 11.98 -0.66
C GLU A 14 -8.89 11.93 -1.99
N ASN A 15 -8.46 12.73 -2.97
CA ASN A 15 -9.24 13.03 -4.15
C ASN A 15 -8.68 12.43 -5.44
N TYR A 16 -7.43 12.01 -5.42
CA TYR A 16 -6.79 11.46 -6.60
C TYR A 16 -7.23 10.01 -6.85
N TRP A 17 -7.65 9.74 -8.08
CA TRP A 17 -8.24 8.46 -8.49
C TRP A 17 -7.43 7.23 -8.08
N TRP A 18 -6.09 7.31 -8.16
CA TRP A 18 -5.19 6.19 -7.87
C TRP A 18 -5.23 5.78 -6.39
N PHE A 19 -5.13 6.76 -5.46
CA PHE A 19 -5.21 6.49 -4.02
C PHE A 19 -6.57 5.96 -3.59
N GLN A 20 -7.65 6.56 -4.15
CA GLN A 20 -9.00 6.07 -3.89
C GLN A 20 -9.20 4.64 -4.39
N ALA A 21 -8.68 4.32 -5.58
CA ALA A 21 -8.78 3.00 -6.18
C ALA A 21 -7.94 1.95 -5.42
N ARG A 22 -6.72 2.31 -4.98
CA ARG A 22 -5.86 1.47 -4.15
C ARG A 22 -6.55 1.15 -2.82
N ARG A 23 -7.00 2.16 -2.12
CA ARG A 23 -7.74 2.03 -0.86
C ARG A 23 -9.01 1.19 -1.01
N ASP A 24 -9.73 1.34 -2.13
CA ASP A 24 -10.89 0.50 -2.44
C ASP A 24 -10.50 -0.97 -2.61
N MET A 25 -9.40 -1.27 -3.30
CA MET A 25 -8.92 -2.65 -3.45
C MET A 25 -8.50 -3.26 -2.12
N VAL A 26 -7.69 -2.53 -1.32
CA VAL A 26 -7.27 -2.97 0.01
C VAL A 26 -8.50 -3.25 0.90
N PHE A 27 -9.45 -2.32 0.93
CA PHE A 27 -10.69 -2.46 1.70
C PHE A 27 -11.49 -3.70 1.27
N ARG A 28 -11.66 -3.95 -0.03
CA ARG A 28 -12.35 -5.13 -0.55
C ARG A 28 -11.68 -6.42 -0.13
N LEU A 29 -10.36 -6.51 -0.25
CA LEU A 29 -9.60 -7.67 0.19
C LEU A 29 -9.77 -7.92 1.69
N ILE A 30 -9.79 -6.87 2.53
CA ILE A 30 -10.07 -7.01 3.96
C ILE A 30 -11.48 -7.55 4.20
N GLN A 31 -12.49 -7.05 3.48
CA GLN A 31 -13.87 -7.56 3.61
C GLN A 31 -13.98 -9.03 3.20
N ASP A 32 -13.23 -9.47 2.19
CA ASP A 32 -13.20 -10.86 1.74
C ASP A 32 -12.63 -11.83 2.79
N LEU A 33 -11.81 -11.31 3.74
CA LEU A 33 -11.29 -12.11 4.87
C LEU A 33 -12.37 -12.48 5.89
N LYS A 34 -13.51 -11.77 5.90
CA LYS A 34 -14.63 -12.00 6.82
C LYS A 34 -14.21 -12.03 8.30
N LEU A 35 -13.27 -11.17 8.66
CA LEU A 35 -12.83 -11.04 10.04
C LEU A 35 -13.97 -10.46 10.90
N PRO A 36 -14.06 -10.85 12.18
CA PRO A 36 -14.99 -10.22 13.11
C PRO A 36 -14.69 -8.72 13.25
N HIS A 37 -15.70 -7.90 13.44
CA HIS A 37 -15.51 -6.44 13.58
C HIS A 37 -14.68 -6.06 14.83
N THR A 38 -14.49 -6.98 15.77
CA THR A 38 -13.61 -6.85 16.94
C THR A 38 -12.15 -7.25 16.64
N ALA A 39 -11.85 -7.73 15.44
CA ALA A 39 -10.49 -8.11 15.06
C ALA A 39 -9.53 -6.93 15.22
N ALA A 40 -8.37 -7.21 15.79
CA ALA A 40 -7.29 -6.22 15.94
C ALA A 40 -6.59 -6.03 14.60
N VAL A 41 -6.71 -4.83 14.02
CA VAL A 41 -6.14 -4.47 12.73
C VAL A 41 -5.06 -3.41 12.93
N LEU A 42 -3.87 -3.65 12.39
CA LEU A 42 -2.79 -2.68 12.29
C LEU A 42 -2.62 -2.25 10.83
N GLU A 43 -2.67 -0.95 10.57
CA GLU A 43 -2.25 -0.34 9.31
C GLU A 43 -0.88 0.30 9.48
N ILE A 44 0.12 -0.18 8.75
CA ILE A 44 1.48 0.37 8.67
C ILE A 44 1.53 1.32 7.47
N GLY A 45 1.99 2.56 7.67
CA GLY A 45 1.92 3.62 6.67
C GLY A 45 0.48 4.14 6.51
N CYS A 46 -0.19 4.43 7.64
CA CYS A 46 -1.60 4.81 7.65
C CYS A 46 -1.87 6.24 7.14
N SER A 47 -0.83 7.07 6.96
CA SER A 47 -0.95 8.47 6.52
C SER A 47 -2.01 9.23 7.35
N GLY A 48 -2.90 9.97 6.72
CA GLY A 48 -4.05 10.63 7.36
C GLY A 48 -5.20 9.69 7.77
N GLY A 49 -5.02 8.38 7.75
CA GLY A 49 -5.95 7.36 8.25
C GLY A 49 -7.21 7.07 7.40
N PRO A 50 -7.22 7.31 6.09
CA PRO A 50 -8.47 7.18 5.31
C PRO A 50 -8.97 5.73 5.18
N LEU A 51 -8.09 4.72 5.25
CA LEU A 51 -8.51 3.32 5.28
C LEU A 51 -9.09 2.97 6.64
N LEU A 52 -8.45 3.39 7.73
CA LEU A 52 -8.93 3.16 9.11
C LEU A 52 -10.32 3.79 9.30
N GLN A 53 -10.56 5.01 8.81
CA GLN A 53 -11.89 5.62 8.81
C GLN A 53 -12.93 4.77 8.09
N ARG A 54 -12.57 4.26 6.90
CA ARG A 54 -13.48 3.43 6.11
C ARG A 54 -13.79 2.10 6.81
N LEU A 55 -12.81 1.50 7.50
CA LEU A 55 -13.01 0.30 8.30
C LEU A 55 -13.90 0.58 9.52
N ALA A 56 -13.65 1.68 10.23
CA ALA A 56 -14.50 2.10 11.35
C ALA A 56 -15.96 2.32 10.92
N ALA A 57 -16.18 2.94 9.76
CA ALA A 57 -17.51 3.21 9.22
C ALA A 57 -18.33 1.94 8.94
N VAL A 58 -17.68 0.79 8.72
CA VAL A 58 -18.35 -0.50 8.54
C VAL A 58 -18.32 -1.37 9.80
N GLY A 59 -17.94 -0.80 10.96
CA GLY A 59 -18.08 -1.41 12.27
C GLY A 59 -16.83 -2.03 12.89
N TYR A 60 -15.66 -1.98 12.23
CA TYR A 60 -14.42 -2.40 12.90
C TYR A 60 -14.11 -1.47 14.06
N SER A 61 -13.87 -2.01 15.25
CA SER A 61 -13.71 -1.25 16.49
C SER A 61 -12.29 -1.26 17.07
N ASN A 62 -11.44 -2.18 16.63
CA ASN A 62 -10.08 -2.34 17.15
C ASN A 62 -9.04 -2.05 16.07
N LEU A 63 -8.91 -0.76 15.74
CA LEU A 63 -8.07 -0.26 14.66
C LEU A 63 -6.88 0.49 15.21
N THR A 64 -5.68 0.19 14.71
CA THR A 64 -4.42 0.86 15.07
C THR A 64 -3.74 1.30 13.78
N GLY A 65 -3.17 2.50 13.76
CA GLY A 65 -2.38 3.01 12.66
C GLY A 65 -1.00 3.46 13.11
N ILE A 66 -0.01 3.24 12.26
CA ILE A 66 1.31 3.84 12.43
C ILE A 66 1.77 4.49 11.12
N ASP A 67 2.51 5.58 11.25
CA ASP A 67 3.17 6.24 10.14
C ASP A 67 4.46 6.91 10.64
N VAL A 68 5.45 7.09 9.76
CA VAL A 68 6.67 7.85 10.09
C VAL A 68 6.44 9.35 10.05
N SER A 69 5.34 9.80 9.44
CA SER A 69 4.94 11.19 9.29
C SER A 69 4.15 11.69 10.50
N GLU A 70 4.74 12.58 11.29
CA GLU A 70 4.01 13.26 12.37
C GLU A 70 2.82 14.06 11.83
N ALA A 71 2.97 14.67 10.64
CA ALA A 71 1.89 15.42 10.00
C ALA A 71 0.73 14.50 9.60
N GLY A 72 1.01 13.32 9.02
CA GLY A 72 0.02 12.30 8.71
C GLY A 72 -0.74 11.83 9.94
N VAL A 73 -0.01 11.48 11.00
CA VAL A 73 -0.60 11.08 12.29
C VAL A 73 -1.48 12.18 12.89
N ALA A 74 -1.04 13.46 12.80
CA ALA A 74 -1.85 14.58 13.27
C ALA A 74 -3.17 14.72 12.48
N VAL A 75 -3.12 14.55 11.16
CA VAL A 75 -4.33 14.55 10.30
C VAL A 75 -5.25 13.38 10.66
N ALA A 76 -4.72 12.19 10.88
CA ALA A 76 -5.51 11.02 11.28
C ALA A 76 -6.25 11.27 12.62
N ARG A 77 -5.56 11.88 13.60
CA ARG A 77 -6.16 12.26 14.90
C ARG A 77 -7.27 13.30 14.74
N GLN A 78 -7.06 14.33 13.91
CA GLN A 78 -8.08 15.32 13.60
C GLN A 78 -9.35 14.72 12.96
N ARG A 79 -9.20 13.60 12.25
CA ARG A 79 -10.30 12.83 11.65
C ARG A 79 -10.97 11.87 12.63
N GLY A 80 -10.60 11.90 13.91
CA GLY A 80 -11.21 11.08 14.95
C GLY A 80 -10.59 9.69 15.11
N ILE A 81 -9.46 9.39 14.47
CA ILE A 81 -8.74 8.14 14.67
C ILE A 81 -7.78 8.33 15.83
N SER A 82 -8.16 7.87 17.02
CA SER A 82 -7.41 8.10 18.26
C SER A 82 -6.17 7.21 18.41
N ASN A 83 -6.25 5.97 17.94
CA ASN A 83 -5.18 4.98 18.11
C ASN A 83 -4.21 5.00 16.91
N VAL A 84 -3.49 6.12 16.77
CA VAL A 84 -2.45 6.32 15.76
C VAL A 84 -1.19 6.90 16.39
N SER A 85 -0.03 6.43 15.96
CA SER A 85 1.27 6.88 16.47
C SER A 85 2.32 7.03 15.39
N CYS A 86 3.29 7.93 15.63
CA CYS A 86 4.48 8.03 14.81
C CYS A 86 5.42 6.89 15.16
N MET A 87 5.71 5.99 14.20
CA MET A 87 6.51 4.80 14.42
C MET A 87 7.09 4.29 13.12
N ASP A 88 8.32 3.74 13.19
CA ASP A 88 8.97 3.06 12.06
C ASP A 88 8.36 1.66 11.86
N GLY A 89 7.91 1.38 10.64
CA GLY A 89 7.35 0.08 10.27
C GLY A 89 8.35 -1.09 10.35
N ALA A 90 9.65 -0.82 10.41
CA ALA A 90 10.68 -1.85 10.62
C ALA A 90 10.95 -2.15 12.11
N HIS A 91 10.45 -1.33 13.04
CA HIS A 91 10.66 -1.47 14.48
C HIS A 91 9.35 -1.16 15.23
N LEU A 92 8.58 -2.21 15.49
CA LEU A 92 7.24 -2.08 16.05
C LEU A 92 7.26 -2.19 17.58
N ASP A 93 6.81 -1.13 18.26
CA ASP A 93 6.63 -1.12 19.71
C ASP A 93 5.27 -1.70 20.12
N PHE A 94 5.00 -2.93 19.64
CA PHE A 94 3.83 -3.70 20.01
C PHE A 94 4.24 -5.08 20.54
N PRO A 95 3.50 -5.65 21.49
CA PRO A 95 3.74 -7.02 21.95
C PRO A 95 3.59 -8.04 20.81
N ASP A 96 4.22 -9.19 20.99
CA ASP A 96 4.02 -10.34 20.09
C ASP A 96 2.54 -10.73 20.04
N ALA A 97 2.10 -11.25 18.91
CA ALA A 97 0.74 -11.79 18.73
C ALA A 97 -0.39 -10.82 19.16
N SER A 98 -0.27 -9.54 18.79
CA SER A 98 -1.24 -8.48 19.11
C SER A 98 -2.35 -8.33 18.09
N PHE A 99 -2.09 -8.63 16.81
CA PHE A 99 -3.00 -8.30 15.70
C PHE A 99 -3.50 -9.53 14.96
N ASP A 100 -4.75 -9.46 14.53
CA ASP A 100 -5.38 -10.47 13.66
C ASP A 100 -5.09 -10.18 12.18
N LEU A 101 -4.89 -8.88 11.84
CA LEU A 101 -4.56 -8.41 10.51
C LEU A 101 -3.51 -7.29 10.59
N VAL A 102 -2.48 -7.41 9.78
CA VAL A 102 -1.53 -6.32 9.45
C VAL A 102 -1.71 -5.95 7.99
N VAL A 103 -1.83 -4.66 7.70
CA VAL A 103 -1.94 -4.10 6.35
C VAL A 103 -0.77 -3.16 6.12
N ALA A 104 -0.04 -3.35 5.01
CA ALA A 104 1.02 -2.46 4.58
C ALA A 104 0.86 -2.21 3.07
N SER A 105 0.39 -1.03 2.72
CA SER A 105 0.18 -0.63 1.32
C SER A 105 1.13 0.47 0.93
N ASP A 106 2.02 0.15 0.00
CA ASP A 106 3.06 1.05 -0.49
C ASP A 106 4.00 1.56 0.64
N VAL A 107 4.52 0.59 1.43
CA VAL A 107 5.42 0.82 2.57
C VAL A 107 6.72 0.05 2.44
N LEU A 108 6.68 -1.24 2.10
CA LEU A 108 7.84 -2.14 2.15
C LEU A 108 8.97 -1.70 1.22
N GLU A 109 8.65 -1.06 0.09
CA GLU A 109 9.61 -0.48 -0.85
C GLU A 109 10.42 0.69 -0.27
N HIS A 110 9.92 1.35 0.77
CA HIS A 110 10.60 2.45 1.46
C HIS A 110 11.55 1.96 2.57
N ILE A 111 11.44 0.69 2.98
CA ILE A 111 12.24 0.13 4.06
C ILE A 111 13.49 -0.55 3.48
N GLN A 112 14.68 -0.09 3.90
CA GLN A 112 15.93 -0.64 3.39
C GLN A 112 16.12 -2.10 3.80
N ASP A 113 15.93 -2.44 5.08
CA ASP A 113 15.94 -3.81 5.60
C ASP A 113 14.52 -4.39 5.60
N GLU A 114 14.09 -4.87 4.43
CA GLU A 114 12.78 -5.51 4.29
C GLU A 114 12.63 -6.78 5.13
N ALA A 115 13.74 -7.49 5.35
CA ALA A 115 13.71 -8.71 6.14
C ALA A 115 13.41 -8.41 7.61
N GLN A 116 13.96 -7.31 8.16
CA GLN A 116 13.64 -6.84 9.50
C GLN A 116 12.17 -6.44 9.60
N ALA A 117 11.66 -5.63 8.66
CA ALA A 117 10.25 -5.23 8.64
C ALA A 117 9.30 -6.44 8.63
N LEU A 118 9.55 -7.39 7.73
CA LEU A 118 8.72 -8.59 7.60
C LEU A 118 8.77 -9.49 8.86
N ARG A 119 9.93 -9.56 9.55
CA ARG A 119 10.03 -10.26 10.86
C ARG A 119 9.17 -9.58 11.91
N GLU A 120 9.19 -8.24 12.00
CA GLU A 120 8.38 -7.47 12.93
C GLU A 120 6.88 -7.62 12.63
N TRP A 121 6.49 -7.54 11.36
CA TRP A 121 5.10 -7.72 10.95
C TRP A 121 4.59 -9.13 11.28
N MET A 122 5.44 -10.15 11.06
CA MET A 122 5.12 -11.50 11.46
C MET A 122 5.07 -11.66 13.00
N ARG A 123 5.99 -11.02 13.75
CA ARG A 123 6.05 -11.10 15.21
C ARG A 123 4.75 -10.62 15.84
N VAL A 124 4.27 -9.45 15.43
CA VAL A 124 3.06 -8.84 15.99
C VAL A 124 1.76 -9.51 15.56
N LEU A 125 1.76 -10.29 14.48
CA LEU A 125 0.62 -11.11 14.10
C LEU A 125 0.38 -12.24 15.10
N ARG A 126 -0.88 -12.49 15.43
CA ARG A 126 -1.32 -13.70 16.15
C ARG A 126 -1.07 -14.94 15.31
N PRO A 127 -0.89 -16.13 15.94
CA PRO A 127 -0.96 -17.40 15.20
C PRO A 127 -2.25 -17.45 14.36
N GLY A 128 -2.13 -17.74 13.08
CA GLY A 128 -3.25 -17.69 12.14
C GLY A 128 -3.65 -16.30 11.64
N GLY A 129 -3.05 -15.23 12.16
CA GLY A 129 -3.26 -13.85 11.70
C GLY A 129 -2.75 -13.63 10.27
N GLN A 130 -3.21 -12.58 9.63
CA GLN A 130 -3.01 -12.33 8.21
C GLN A 130 -2.23 -11.05 7.94
N LEU A 131 -1.43 -11.06 6.89
CA LEU A 131 -0.69 -9.92 6.37
C LEU A 131 -1.16 -9.63 4.94
N LEU A 132 -1.61 -8.40 4.70
CA LEU A 132 -1.91 -7.88 3.37
C LEU A 132 -0.88 -6.83 2.98
N VAL A 133 -0.11 -7.10 1.94
CA VAL A 133 0.96 -6.22 1.45
C VAL A 133 0.68 -5.81 0.01
N PHE A 134 0.82 -4.50 -0.28
CA PHE A 134 0.91 -3.96 -1.63
C PHE A 134 2.25 -3.27 -1.82
N VAL A 135 2.87 -3.47 -2.99
CA VAL A 135 4.14 -2.82 -3.37
C VAL A 135 4.16 -2.51 -4.88
N PRO A 136 4.95 -1.55 -5.35
CA PRO A 136 5.11 -1.29 -6.78
C PRO A 136 5.73 -2.49 -7.49
N ALA A 137 5.18 -2.79 -8.69
CA ALA A 137 5.60 -3.95 -9.47
C ALA A 137 6.75 -3.62 -10.42
N PHE A 138 7.58 -4.65 -10.67
CA PHE A 138 8.61 -4.74 -11.70
C PHE A 138 9.67 -3.63 -11.69
N GLN A 139 10.92 -4.00 -11.46
CA GLN A 139 12.06 -3.09 -11.48
C GLN A 139 12.20 -2.34 -12.82
N PHE A 140 11.77 -2.91 -13.93
CA PHE A 140 11.82 -2.23 -15.23
C PHE A 140 10.81 -1.07 -15.36
N LEU A 141 9.84 -0.95 -14.46
CA LEU A 141 8.92 0.20 -14.37
C LEU A 141 9.49 1.36 -13.53
N TRP A 142 10.69 1.20 -12.98
CA TRP A 142 11.36 2.25 -12.21
C TRP A 142 11.40 3.58 -12.95
N GLY A 143 11.16 4.66 -12.23
CA GLY A 143 11.16 6.00 -12.81
C GLY A 143 11.34 7.10 -11.76
N LYS A 144 11.24 8.35 -12.18
CA LYS A 144 11.41 9.52 -11.31
C LYS A 144 10.51 9.51 -10.07
N HIS A 145 9.32 8.92 -10.18
CA HIS A 145 8.42 8.74 -9.04
C HIS A 145 9.06 7.93 -7.91
N ASP A 146 9.76 6.85 -8.25
CA ASP A 146 10.44 6.00 -7.26
C ASP A 146 11.59 6.74 -6.58
N GLU A 147 12.32 7.55 -7.35
CA GLU A 147 13.44 8.36 -6.85
C GLU A 147 12.94 9.46 -5.88
N VAL A 148 11.89 10.19 -6.25
CA VAL A 148 11.30 11.25 -5.41
C VAL A 148 10.74 10.69 -4.11
N ASN A 149 10.11 9.52 -4.19
CA ASN A 149 9.57 8.83 -3.02
C ASN A 149 10.61 8.00 -2.27
N GLN A 150 11.88 8.03 -2.69
CA GLN A 150 12.99 7.33 -2.03
C GLN A 150 12.72 5.81 -1.89
N HIS A 151 12.14 5.19 -2.93
CA HIS A 151 12.02 3.75 -2.98
C HIS A 151 13.39 3.09 -3.05
N TRP A 152 13.54 1.95 -2.41
CA TRP A 152 14.72 1.10 -2.54
C TRP A 152 14.57 0.12 -3.70
N ARG A 153 13.33 -0.34 -3.96
CA ARG A 153 13.07 -1.42 -4.91
C ARG A 153 11.64 -1.46 -5.39
N ARG A 154 11.43 -2.23 -6.46
CA ARG A 154 10.15 -2.70 -6.94
C ARG A 154 10.17 -4.24 -6.98
N TYR A 155 9.01 -4.88 -6.96
CA TYR A 155 8.91 -6.32 -6.78
C TYR A 155 8.25 -7.01 -7.98
N SER A 156 8.72 -8.19 -8.35
CA SER A 156 7.88 -9.19 -9.01
C SER A 156 7.06 -9.97 -7.97
N ALA A 157 5.99 -10.64 -8.38
CA ALA A 157 5.24 -11.52 -7.50
C ALA A 157 6.13 -12.63 -6.88
N ALA A 158 7.09 -13.14 -7.65
CA ALA A 158 8.04 -14.14 -7.17
C ALA A 158 8.94 -13.59 -6.05
N GLN A 159 9.47 -12.36 -6.21
CA GLN A 159 10.31 -11.72 -5.18
C GLN A 159 9.51 -11.44 -3.91
N LEU A 160 8.32 -10.83 -4.02
CA LEU A 160 7.48 -10.54 -2.87
C LEU A 160 7.11 -11.83 -2.12
N THR A 161 6.66 -12.86 -2.84
CA THR A 161 6.26 -14.13 -2.21
C THR A 161 7.44 -14.87 -1.61
N ALA A 162 8.65 -14.78 -2.20
CA ALA A 162 9.87 -15.34 -1.63
C ALA A 162 10.25 -14.62 -0.32
N ALA A 163 10.22 -13.28 -0.28
CA ALA A 163 10.50 -12.50 0.92
C ALA A 163 9.54 -12.86 2.07
N LEU A 164 8.23 -12.94 1.78
CA LEU A 164 7.22 -13.34 2.76
C LEU A 164 7.45 -14.74 3.31
N ARG A 165 7.78 -15.72 2.44
CA ARG A 165 8.09 -17.09 2.86
C ARG A 165 9.38 -17.17 3.68
N THR A 166 10.40 -16.42 3.33
CA THR A 166 11.65 -16.33 4.10
C THR A 166 11.40 -15.78 5.50
N ALA A 167 10.44 -14.84 5.65
CA ALA A 167 10.01 -14.36 6.95
C ALA A 167 9.13 -15.37 7.73
N GLY A 168 8.82 -16.53 7.18
CA GLY A 168 8.02 -17.60 7.82
C GLY A 168 6.52 -17.51 7.56
N LEU A 169 6.06 -16.63 6.67
CA LEU A 169 4.65 -16.46 6.31
C LEU A 169 4.23 -17.43 5.21
N GLN A 170 3.00 -17.93 5.29
CA GLN A 170 2.37 -18.77 4.27
C GLN A 170 1.58 -17.88 3.30
N VAL A 171 2.09 -17.73 2.06
CA VAL A 171 1.39 -16.96 1.04
C VAL A 171 0.16 -17.72 0.57
N GLN A 172 -1.02 -17.14 0.78
CA GLN A 172 -2.32 -17.69 0.42
C GLN A 172 -2.74 -17.24 -0.98
N ARG A 173 -2.47 -15.97 -1.30
CA ARG A 173 -2.84 -15.36 -2.57
C ARG A 173 -1.82 -14.29 -2.97
N HIS A 174 -1.56 -14.15 -4.25
CA HIS A 174 -0.89 -12.99 -4.83
C HIS A 174 -1.53 -12.65 -6.18
N SER A 175 -1.49 -11.40 -6.54
CA SER A 175 -1.94 -10.91 -7.84
C SER A 175 -1.30 -9.57 -8.15
N TYR A 176 -1.24 -9.24 -9.44
CA TYR A 176 -0.96 -7.87 -9.82
C TYR A 176 -2.23 -7.02 -9.80
N TRP A 177 -2.04 -5.71 -9.69
CA TRP A 177 -3.09 -4.70 -9.64
C TRP A 177 -2.78 -3.57 -10.61
N ASN A 178 -3.83 -2.90 -11.10
CA ASN A 178 -3.78 -1.85 -12.09
C ASN A 178 -3.22 -2.38 -13.43
N VAL A 179 -3.91 -3.36 -13.95
CA VAL A 179 -3.54 -4.13 -15.16
C VAL A 179 -3.64 -3.28 -16.42
N GLY A 180 -4.73 -2.51 -16.57
CA GLY A 180 -4.96 -1.74 -17.79
C GLY A 180 -3.97 -0.61 -17.99
N LEU A 181 -3.46 -0.02 -16.91
CA LEU A 181 -2.41 0.98 -17.01
C LEU A 181 -1.00 0.39 -17.09
N PHE A 182 -0.84 -0.93 -16.95
CA PHE A 182 0.46 -1.58 -17.06
C PHE A 182 1.10 -1.36 -18.43
N PHE A 183 0.37 -1.65 -19.51
CA PHE A 183 0.93 -1.55 -20.86
C PHE A 183 1.32 -0.11 -21.25
N PRO A 184 0.47 0.91 -21.10
CA PRO A 184 0.86 2.29 -21.38
C PRO A 184 2.01 2.76 -20.48
N THR A 185 2.02 2.40 -19.20
CA THR A 185 3.11 2.73 -18.27
C THR A 185 4.42 2.08 -18.74
N ALA A 186 4.40 0.78 -19.06
CA ALA A 186 5.56 0.07 -19.54
C ALA A 186 6.10 0.68 -20.85
N ALA A 187 5.22 1.00 -21.80
CA ALA A 187 5.61 1.65 -23.05
C ALA A 187 6.29 3.00 -22.82
N VAL A 188 5.70 3.85 -21.99
CA VAL A 188 6.29 5.16 -21.63
C VAL A 188 7.64 5.00 -20.93
N ARG A 189 7.78 4.07 -19.97
CA ARG A 189 9.04 3.83 -19.26
C ARG A 189 10.13 3.28 -20.18
N LEU A 190 9.79 2.36 -21.08
CA LEU A 190 10.74 1.82 -22.06
C LEU A 190 11.18 2.87 -23.10
N LEU A 191 10.24 3.66 -23.62
CA LEU A 191 10.55 4.75 -24.56
C LEU A 191 11.45 5.82 -23.91
N LYS A 192 11.16 6.20 -22.67
CA LYS A 192 12.01 7.18 -21.92
C LYS A 192 13.45 6.70 -21.73
N ARG A 193 13.72 5.39 -21.71
CA ARG A 193 15.09 4.83 -21.63
C ARG A 193 15.88 4.98 -22.95
N LEU A 194 15.16 5.11 -24.08
CA LEU A 194 15.76 5.31 -25.41
C LEU A 194 16.05 6.79 -25.68
N LEU A 195 15.53 7.71 -24.86
CA LEU A 195 15.75 9.15 -24.97
C LEU A 195 16.89 9.59 -24.05
N PRO A 196 17.61 10.68 -24.39
CA PRO A 196 18.58 11.26 -23.50
C PRO A 196 17.99 11.55 -22.13
N ALA A 197 18.78 11.37 -21.07
CA ALA A 197 18.33 11.64 -19.72
C ALA A 197 17.79 13.08 -19.60
N ASP A 198 16.57 13.21 -19.09
CA ASP A 198 15.97 14.50 -18.80
C ASP A 198 16.59 15.05 -17.52
N GLU A 199 17.52 16.02 -17.64
CA GLU A 199 18.23 16.65 -16.52
C GLU A 199 17.34 17.56 -15.66
N ARG A 200 16.07 17.76 -16.06
CA ARG A 200 15.15 18.57 -15.27
C ARG A 200 14.90 17.92 -13.92
N PRO A 201 14.86 18.72 -12.82
CA PRO A 201 14.55 18.19 -11.50
C PRO A 201 13.24 17.39 -11.57
N ALA A 202 13.22 16.28 -10.85
CA ALA A 202 12.07 15.40 -10.80
C ALA A 202 10.86 16.22 -10.32
N LYS A 203 9.94 16.49 -11.24
CA LYS A 203 8.63 16.99 -10.89
C LYS A 203 7.74 15.79 -10.60
N ASP A 204 6.90 15.94 -9.58
CA ASP A 204 5.87 14.98 -9.26
C ASP A 204 5.14 14.48 -10.51
N ASP A 205 5.05 13.16 -10.63
CA ASP A 205 4.19 12.50 -11.61
C ASP A 205 2.69 12.63 -11.26
N PHE A 206 2.34 13.29 -10.15
CA PHE A 206 0.96 13.62 -9.82
C PHE A 206 0.48 14.77 -10.72
N PHE A 207 0.09 14.39 -11.93
CA PHE A 207 -0.57 15.33 -12.82
C PHE A 207 -1.91 15.73 -12.21
N ALA A 208 -2.21 17.03 -12.23
CA ALA A 208 -3.55 17.50 -12.00
C ALA A 208 -4.48 16.86 -13.05
N THR A 209 -5.06 15.71 -12.68
CA THR A 209 -5.95 14.98 -13.58
C THR A 209 -7.25 15.78 -13.67
N PRO A 210 -7.70 16.19 -14.87
CA PRO A 210 -8.98 16.86 -15.03
C PRO A 210 -10.11 16.07 -14.35
N PRO A 211 -11.10 16.74 -13.73
CA PRO A 211 -12.14 16.06 -12.93
C PRO A 211 -12.86 14.94 -13.67
N LEU A 212 -13.16 15.16 -14.96
CA LEU A 212 -13.79 14.14 -15.79
C LEU A 212 -12.91 12.89 -15.94
N LEU A 213 -11.62 13.09 -16.29
CA LEU A 213 -10.67 11.98 -16.43
C LEU A 213 -10.42 11.27 -15.10
N ASN A 214 -10.35 12.01 -13.99
CA ASN A 214 -10.25 11.43 -12.65
C ASN A 214 -11.45 10.50 -12.35
N THR A 215 -12.66 10.93 -12.71
CA THR A 215 -13.88 10.14 -12.53
C THR A 215 -13.89 8.89 -13.41
N LEU A 216 -13.49 9.01 -14.67
CA LEU A 216 -13.42 7.88 -15.61
C LEU A 216 -12.38 6.84 -15.17
N LEU A 217 -11.17 7.28 -14.79
CA LEU A 217 -10.12 6.40 -14.29
C LEU A 217 -10.56 5.69 -13.01
N ARG A 218 -11.20 6.40 -12.08
CA ARG A 218 -11.75 5.80 -10.86
C ARG A 218 -12.81 4.75 -11.17
N GLY A 219 -13.73 5.04 -12.10
CA GLY A 219 -14.76 4.09 -12.52
C GLY A 219 -14.14 2.82 -13.16
N TYR A 220 -13.18 3.01 -14.05
CA TYR A 220 -12.44 1.92 -14.69
C TYR A 220 -11.75 1.02 -13.64
N ILE A 221 -10.92 1.59 -12.76
CA ILE A 221 -10.20 0.80 -11.74
C ILE A 221 -11.16 0.18 -10.73
N SER A 222 -12.29 0.82 -10.40
CA SER A 222 -13.31 0.21 -9.52
C SER A 222 -13.93 -1.05 -10.15
N ALA A 223 -14.10 -1.07 -11.47
CA ALA A 223 -14.53 -2.29 -12.19
C ALA A 223 -13.41 -3.35 -12.16
N GLU A 224 -12.16 -2.96 -12.40
CA GLU A 224 -11.00 -3.86 -12.28
C GLU A 224 -10.90 -4.45 -10.86
N ASN A 225 -11.05 -3.64 -9.81
CA ASN A 225 -11.03 -4.08 -8.42
C ASN A 225 -12.07 -5.19 -8.15
N ARG A 226 -13.28 -5.06 -8.70
CA ARG A 226 -14.32 -6.10 -8.56
C ARG A 226 -13.91 -7.41 -9.24
N LEU A 227 -13.30 -7.35 -10.42
CA LEU A 227 -12.79 -8.53 -11.11
C LEU A 227 -11.64 -9.18 -10.33
N LEU A 228 -10.73 -8.36 -9.82
CA LEU A 228 -9.57 -8.81 -9.05
C LEU A 228 -9.90 -9.32 -7.65
N GLN A 229 -11.13 -9.18 -7.14
CA GLN A 229 -11.56 -9.92 -5.96
C GLN A 229 -11.61 -11.44 -6.23
N ALA A 230 -12.07 -11.85 -7.39
CA ALA A 230 -12.23 -13.27 -7.76
C ALA A 230 -11.08 -13.82 -8.62
N LEU A 231 -10.36 -12.97 -9.35
CA LEU A 231 -9.35 -13.38 -10.31
C LEU A 231 -7.96 -12.89 -9.89
N ASN A 232 -6.92 -13.57 -10.37
CA ASN A 232 -5.55 -13.11 -10.24
C ASN A 232 -5.02 -12.66 -11.61
N ALA A 233 -4.41 -11.49 -11.63
CA ALA A 233 -3.79 -10.94 -12.83
C ALA A 233 -2.31 -11.34 -12.93
N PRO A 234 -1.81 -11.61 -14.15
CA PRO A 234 -0.41 -11.97 -14.37
C PRO A 234 0.53 -10.77 -14.48
N VAL A 235 0.00 -9.56 -14.67
CA VAL A 235 0.74 -8.30 -14.81
C VAL A 235 -0.05 -7.13 -14.22
N GLY A 236 0.65 -6.06 -13.84
CA GLY A 236 0.05 -4.82 -13.32
C GLY A 236 1.13 -3.83 -12.87
N VAL A 237 0.73 -2.63 -12.52
CA VAL A 237 1.67 -1.58 -12.05
C VAL A 237 2.12 -1.82 -10.60
N SER A 238 1.30 -2.52 -9.83
CA SER A 238 1.62 -2.96 -8.47
C SER A 238 1.36 -4.44 -8.31
N VAL A 239 1.92 -5.04 -7.28
CA VAL A 239 1.67 -6.43 -6.87
C VAL A 239 1.23 -6.45 -5.42
N PHE A 240 0.30 -7.34 -5.10
CA PHE A 240 -0.10 -7.59 -3.72
C PHE A 240 0.03 -9.06 -3.36
N ALA A 241 0.18 -9.29 -2.07
CA ALA A 241 0.12 -10.63 -1.49
C ALA A 241 -0.69 -10.61 -0.21
N LEU A 242 -1.48 -11.67 -0.03
CA LEU A 242 -2.13 -12.05 1.20
C LEU A 242 -1.38 -13.26 1.75
N ALA A 243 -0.87 -13.15 2.96
CA ALA A 243 -0.13 -14.19 3.63
C ALA A 243 -0.66 -14.42 5.04
N ARG A 244 -0.40 -15.58 5.63
CA ARG A 244 -0.86 -15.99 6.95
C ARG A 244 0.31 -16.42 7.81
N LYS A 245 0.32 -16.00 9.07
CA LYS A 245 1.21 -16.57 10.07
C LYS A 245 0.78 -18.00 10.38
N PRO A 246 1.67 -19.00 10.37
CA PRO A 246 1.34 -20.35 10.82
C PRO A 246 0.72 -20.36 12.22
N ALA A 247 -0.11 -21.38 12.48
CA ALA A 247 -0.74 -21.58 13.80
C ALA A 247 0.30 -22.08 14.82
#